data_d67b5a3c780d564639663705e06d038a
#
_entry.id   d67b5a3c780d564639663705e06d038a
#
_cell.length_a   1.000
_cell.length_b   1.000
_cell.length_c   1.000
_cell.angle_alpha   90.00
_cell.angle_beta   90.00
_cell.angle_gamma   90.00
#
_symmetry.space_group_name_H-M   'P 1'
#
loop_
_entity.id
_entity.type
_entity.pdbx_description
1 polymer ?
#
loop_
_entity_poly.entity_id
_entity_poly.type
_entity_poly.pdbx_seq_one_letter_code
_entity_poly.pdbx_strand_id
1 'polypeptide(L)'
;MKRISIISPAYNEEDNVEACYQAVADLFAPGAPLEHYEREHIFADNASEDSTATILRRLAESDPCVKVILNARNFGPFRSNFNALRYATGDAVVVFLPADLQDPPEVIPEMVKHWENGIEVVAGLRANREETLMLRTFRRIFYRLSNSLSNFEIPENVGEFQLIDRKVWEVVISHTDHYPYIRGIIASTGFKRLILPYTWKARKRGISKNNALALIDQALNGIFSFTTVPLRLCSFLGFIIAFFAFLYAVFTIIMTLFDASAAPAGIQTMITAIFFFAGVQLAFIGLLGEYVTAIHAQ
;
A
#
# COMPACT_ATOMS: atom_id res chain seq x y z
N MET A 1 -3.47 -27.78 17.87
CA MET A 1 -3.96 -26.43 18.22
C MET A 1 -3.73 -25.55 17.01
N LYS A 2 -4.66 -24.67 16.63
CA LYS A 2 -4.42 -23.73 15.53
C LYS A 2 -3.45 -22.64 15.99
N ARG A 3 -2.61 -22.17 15.08
CA ARG A 3 -1.59 -21.13 15.34
C ARG A 3 -1.98 -19.82 14.68
N ILE A 4 -1.75 -18.71 15.40
CA ILE A 4 -1.94 -17.36 14.88
C ILE A 4 -0.58 -16.66 14.87
N SER A 5 -0.14 -16.24 13.68
CA SER A 5 1.05 -15.43 13.50
C SER A 5 0.68 -13.95 13.53
N ILE A 6 1.46 -13.14 14.25
CA ILE A 6 1.28 -11.70 14.34
C ILE A 6 2.58 -11.05 13.89
N ILE A 7 2.50 -10.17 12.88
CA ILE A 7 3.67 -9.49 12.33
C ILE A 7 3.73 -8.06 12.83
N SER A 8 4.82 -7.72 13.51
CA SER A 8 5.06 -6.38 14.08
C SER A 8 6.33 -5.76 13.51
N PRO A 9 6.23 -4.87 12.52
CA PRO A 9 7.37 -4.09 12.07
C PRO A 9 7.77 -3.06 13.12
N ALA A 10 9.09 -2.89 13.30
CA ALA A 10 9.68 -1.95 14.23
C ALA A 10 10.84 -1.18 13.57
N TYR A 11 10.96 0.11 13.87
CA TYR A 11 12.09 0.96 13.50
C TYR A 11 12.25 2.09 14.50
N ASN A 12 13.28 2.02 15.35
CA ASN A 12 13.51 2.94 16.47
C ASN A 12 12.26 3.05 17.36
N GLU A 13 11.86 1.93 17.94
CA GLU A 13 10.68 1.75 18.78
C GLU A 13 11.06 1.17 20.16
N GLU A 14 12.24 1.51 20.70
CA GLU A 14 12.74 1.01 21.99
C GLU A 14 11.75 1.24 23.14
N ASP A 15 10.99 2.33 23.10
CA ASP A 15 9.97 2.65 24.10
C ASP A 15 8.67 1.85 23.96
N ASN A 16 8.44 1.18 22.82
CA ASN A 16 7.15 0.59 22.47
C ASN A 16 7.17 -0.93 22.30
N VAL A 17 8.30 -1.52 21.90
CA VAL A 17 8.35 -2.96 21.53
C VAL A 17 8.02 -3.88 22.69
N GLU A 18 8.42 -3.59 23.94
CA GLU A 18 8.05 -4.39 25.10
C GLU A 18 6.55 -4.31 25.40
N ALA A 19 5.97 -3.12 25.30
CA ALA A 19 4.54 -2.92 25.49
C ALA A 19 3.72 -3.64 24.41
N CYS A 20 4.21 -3.63 23.15
CA CYS A 20 3.59 -4.37 22.06
C CYS A 20 3.66 -5.88 22.29
N TYR A 21 4.83 -6.40 22.67
CA TYR A 21 5.00 -7.80 23.02
C TYR A 21 4.03 -8.22 24.12
N GLN A 22 3.97 -7.46 25.23
CA GLN A 22 3.12 -7.78 26.37
C GLN A 22 1.64 -7.75 25.99
N ALA A 23 1.20 -6.71 25.29
CA ALA A 23 -0.19 -6.59 24.84
C ALA A 23 -0.66 -7.76 23.97
N VAL A 24 0.24 -8.29 23.11
CA VAL A 24 -0.03 -9.48 22.31
C VAL A 24 0.01 -10.74 23.20
N ALA A 25 1.00 -10.88 24.08
CA ALA A 25 1.13 -12.04 24.96
C ALA A 25 -0.08 -12.22 25.86
N ASP A 26 -0.63 -11.11 26.40
CA ASP A 26 -1.79 -11.11 27.27
C ASP A 26 -3.05 -11.67 26.59
N LEU A 27 -3.19 -11.55 25.28
CA LEU A 27 -4.32 -12.13 24.54
C LEU A 27 -4.33 -13.66 24.55
N PHE A 28 -3.18 -14.29 24.71
CA PHE A 28 -3.00 -15.75 24.70
C PHE A 28 -2.76 -16.34 26.10
N ALA A 29 -2.78 -15.51 27.14
CA ALA A 29 -2.62 -15.98 28.53
C ALA A 29 -3.78 -16.86 28.98
N PRO A 30 -3.60 -17.70 30.01
CA PRO A 30 -4.70 -18.48 30.58
C PRO A 30 -5.89 -17.59 30.99
N GLY A 31 -7.10 -17.93 30.55
CA GLY A 31 -8.32 -17.12 30.75
C GLY A 31 -8.50 -15.99 29.74
N ALA A 32 -7.57 -15.78 28.83
CA ALA A 32 -7.66 -14.75 27.79
C ALA A 32 -8.43 -15.27 26.54
N PRO A 33 -8.92 -14.35 25.68
CA PRO A 33 -9.76 -14.73 24.53
C PRO A 33 -9.11 -15.69 23.53
N LEU A 34 -7.77 -15.73 23.44
CA LEU A 34 -7.03 -16.57 22.50
C LEU A 34 -6.22 -17.68 23.19
N GLU A 35 -6.54 -18.07 24.44
CA GLU A 35 -5.82 -19.10 25.20
C GLU A 35 -5.76 -20.47 24.50
N HIS A 36 -6.74 -20.74 23.61
CA HIS A 36 -6.84 -22.02 22.87
C HIS A 36 -6.05 -22.02 21.55
N TYR A 37 -5.26 -20.97 21.28
CA TYR A 37 -4.42 -20.85 20.08
C TYR A 37 -2.93 -20.85 20.45
N GLU A 38 -2.12 -21.35 19.54
CA GLU A 38 -0.66 -21.15 19.62
C GLU A 38 -0.32 -19.75 19.12
N ARG A 39 0.46 -19.03 19.91
CA ARG A 39 0.97 -17.71 19.53
C ARG A 39 2.26 -17.84 18.74
N GLU A 40 2.38 -17.08 17.65
CA GLU A 40 3.63 -16.77 16.96
C GLU A 40 3.71 -15.27 16.76
N HIS A 41 4.64 -14.59 17.42
CA HIS A 41 4.84 -13.14 17.29
C HIS A 41 6.15 -12.87 16.58
N ILE A 42 6.08 -12.30 15.37
CA ILE A 42 7.23 -12.05 14.51
C ILE A 42 7.49 -10.54 14.46
N PHE A 43 8.59 -10.12 15.06
CA PHE A 43 9.08 -8.75 14.97
C PHE A 43 10.02 -8.60 13.77
N ALA A 44 9.80 -7.57 12.96
CA ALA A 44 10.68 -7.20 11.85
C ALA A 44 11.39 -5.90 12.18
N ASP A 45 12.60 -5.98 12.71
CA ASP A 45 13.45 -4.82 12.94
C ASP A 45 14.04 -4.33 11.62
N ASN A 46 13.76 -3.07 11.31
CA ASN A 46 14.14 -2.46 10.05
C ASN A 46 15.48 -1.70 10.11
N ALA A 47 16.50 -2.32 10.75
CA ALA A 47 17.81 -1.76 11.06
C ALA A 47 17.71 -0.55 12.00
N SER A 48 17.14 -0.76 13.17
CA SER A 48 17.03 0.27 14.22
C SER A 48 18.43 0.68 14.72
N GLU A 49 18.58 1.96 15.01
CA GLU A 49 19.82 2.58 15.51
C GLU A 49 19.80 2.75 17.04
N ASP A 50 18.64 2.56 17.68
CA ASP A 50 18.42 2.59 19.12
C ASP A 50 18.49 1.19 19.75
N SER A 51 18.01 1.04 20.98
CA SER A 51 18.02 -0.22 21.71
C SER A 51 16.98 -1.25 21.21
N THR A 52 16.15 -0.94 20.21
CA THR A 52 15.06 -1.81 19.72
C THR A 52 15.54 -3.23 19.42
N ALA A 53 16.59 -3.38 18.61
CA ALA A 53 17.12 -4.69 18.24
C ALA A 53 17.64 -5.51 19.45
N THR A 54 18.21 -4.83 20.44
CA THR A 54 18.71 -5.45 21.67
C THR A 54 17.54 -5.97 22.52
N ILE A 55 16.49 -5.18 22.66
CA ILE A 55 15.28 -5.56 23.38
C ILE A 55 14.60 -6.75 22.71
N LEU A 56 14.45 -6.72 21.39
CA LEU A 56 13.83 -7.80 20.62
C LEU A 56 14.59 -9.12 20.74
N ARG A 57 15.93 -9.11 20.70
CA ARG A 57 16.74 -10.31 20.92
C ARG A 57 16.50 -10.92 22.30
N ARG A 58 16.49 -10.09 23.34
CA ARG A 58 16.21 -10.54 24.70
C ARG A 58 14.82 -11.18 24.81
N LEU A 59 13.80 -10.60 24.18
CA LEU A 59 12.45 -11.18 24.14
C LEU A 59 12.44 -12.54 23.43
N ALA A 60 13.13 -12.69 22.31
CA ALA A 60 13.22 -13.96 21.59
C ALA A 60 14.00 -15.04 22.35
N GLU A 61 15.00 -14.66 23.17
CA GLU A 61 15.72 -15.58 24.05
C GLU A 61 14.86 -16.06 25.21
N SER A 62 13.97 -15.22 25.71
CA SER A 62 13.09 -15.53 26.87
C SER A 62 11.79 -16.22 26.48
N ASP A 63 11.33 -16.09 25.24
CA ASP A 63 10.03 -16.59 24.78
C ASP A 63 10.15 -17.26 23.40
N PRO A 64 9.99 -18.59 23.30
CA PRO A 64 10.10 -19.33 22.04
C PRO A 64 8.98 -19.00 21.03
N CYS A 65 7.88 -18.33 21.48
CA CYS A 65 6.84 -17.85 20.59
C CYS A 65 7.22 -16.57 19.85
N VAL A 66 8.34 -15.94 20.20
CA VAL A 66 8.82 -14.70 19.58
C VAL A 66 9.90 -15.04 18.55
N LYS A 67 9.71 -14.52 17.33
CA LYS A 67 10.73 -14.56 16.27
C LYS A 67 11.16 -13.13 15.94
N VAL A 68 12.43 -12.93 15.66
CA VAL A 68 12.98 -11.63 15.30
C VAL A 68 13.71 -11.71 13.97
N ILE A 69 13.33 -10.86 13.05
CA ILE A 69 13.98 -10.70 11.75
C ILE A 69 14.69 -9.35 11.77
N LEU A 70 16.00 -9.39 11.65
CA LEU A 70 16.86 -8.21 11.61
C LEU A 70 17.20 -7.89 10.16
N ASN A 71 16.70 -6.80 9.63
CA ASN A 71 17.05 -6.35 8.29
C ASN A 71 18.44 -5.69 8.28
N ALA A 72 19.20 -5.89 7.21
CA ALA A 72 20.54 -5.32 7.06
C ALA A 72 20.57 -3.78 6.89
N ARG A 73 19.47 -3.18 6.49
CA ARG A 73 19.24 -1.73 6.37
C ARG A 73 17.76 -1.39 6.47
N ASN A 74 17.44 -0.12 6.58
CA ASN A 74 16.07 0.35 6.50
C ASN A 74 15.53 0.22 5.06
N PHE A 75 14.60 -0.71 4.83
CA PHE A 75 13.90 -0.95 3.57
C PHE A 75 12.52 -0.28 3.49
N GLY A 76 12.12 0.44 4.54
CA GLY A 76 10.77 0.95 4.72
C GLY A 76 9.81 -0.10 5.34
N PRO A 77 8.67 0.35 5.90
CA PRO A 77 7.79 -0.51 6.68
C PRO A 77 7.16 -1.65 5.85
N PHE A 78 6.79 -1.39 4.59
CA PHE A 78 6.08 -2.39 3.77
C PHE A 78 6.99 -3.53 3.32
N ARG A 79 8.21 -3.23 2.86
CA ARG A 79 9.17 -4.26 2.45
C ARG A 79 9.65 -5.09 3.64
N SER A 80 9.92 -4.42 4.77
CA SER A 80 10.29 -5.09 6.02
C SER A 80 9.16 -6.03 6.48
N ASN A 81 7.93 -5.57 6.45
CA ASN A 81 6.76 -6.37 6.82
C ASN A 81 6.54 -7.55 5.87
N PHE A 82 6.65 -7.33 4.56
CA PHE A 82 6.51 -8.39 3.56
C PHE A 82 7.59 -9.46 3.68
N ASN A 83 8.83 -9.06 4.00
CA ASN A 83 9.89 -10.00 4.32
C ASN A 83 9.51 -10.87 5.54
N ALA A 84 8.98 -10.24 6.61
CA ALA A 84 8.57 -10.95 7.81
C ALA A 84 7.40 -11.91 7.57
N LEU A 85 6.44 -11.56 6.72
CA LEU A 85 5.33 -12.43 6.33
C LEU A 85 5.78 -13.79 5.81
N ARG A 86 6.93 -13.87 5.13
CA ARG A 86 7.48 -15.14 4.59
C ARG A 86 7.88 -16.13 5.67
N TYR A 87 8.05 -15.67 6.92
CA TYR A 87 8.44 -16.51 8.06
C TYR A 87 7.26 -16.90 8.95
N ALA A 88 6.05 -16.45 8.62
CA ALA A 88 4.84 -16.85 9.33
C ALA A 88 4.54 -18.34 9.09
N THR A 89 4.06 -19.01 10.14
CA THR A 89 3.72 -20.45 10.07
C THR A 89 2.29 -20.74 10.54
N GLY A 90 1.55 -19.69 10.91
CA GLY A 90 0.20 -19.80 11.45
C GLY A 90 -0.86 -20.25 10.45
N ASP A 91 -1.97 -20.72 10.98
CA ASP A 91 -3.20 -21.02 10.22
C ASP A 91 -3.94 -19.73 9.85
N ALA A 92 -3.73 -18.66 10.63
CA ALA A 92 -4.10 -17.29 10.31
C ALA A 92 -2.95 -16.33 10.61
N VAL A 93 -2.86 -15.22 9.87
CA VAL A 93 -1.80 -14.24 9.99
C VAL A 93 -2.39 -12.84 10.15
N VAL A 94 -2.06 -12.17 11.26
CA VAL A 94 -2.23 -10.72 11.42
C VAL A 94 -1.08 -10.03 10.69
N VAL A 95 -1.40 -9.45 9.54
CA VAL A 95 -0.41 -9.01 8.54
C VAL A 95 0.44 -7.84 9.03
N PHE A 96 -0.12 -6.95 9.83
CA PHE A 96 0.54 -5.72 10.24
C PHE A 96 0.00 -5.21 11.57
N LEU A 97 0.77 -5.37 12.63
CA LEU A 97 0.52 -4.76 13.93
C LEU A 97 1.73 -3.91 14.31
N PRO A 98 1.74 -2.60 14.02
CA PRO A 98 2.90 -1.76 14.31
C PRO A 98 3.18 -1.69 15.80
N ALA A 99 4.46 -1.67 16.17
CA ALA A 99 4.90 -1.71 17.57
C ALA A 99 4.44 -0.51 18.41
N ASP A 100 4.00 0.60 17.78
CA ASP A 100 3.50 1.80 18.45
C ASP A 100 2.08 1.68 19.03
N LEU A 101 1.42 0.51 18.84
CA LEU A 101 0.09 0.21 19.36
C LEU A 101 -1.02 1.20 18.95
N GLN A 102 -0.84 1.91 17.84
CA GLN A 102 -1.91 2.74 17.26
C GLN A 102 -3.07 1.88 16.76
N ASP A 103 -2.77 0.70 16.20
CA ASP A 103 -3.75 -0.33 15.89
C ASP A 103 -3.85 -1.27 17.10
N PRO A 104 -5.00 -1.32 17.80
CA PRO A 104 -5.10 -1.98 19.09
C PRO A 104 -5.12 -3.52 18.97
N PRO A 105 -4.21 -4.25 19.65
CA PRO A 105 -4.19 -5.71 19.64
C PRO A 105 -5.50 -6.33 20.14
N GLU A 106 -6.25 -5.62 20.98
CA GLU A 106 -7.53 -6.07 21.55
C GLU A 106 -8.61 -6.34 20.50
N VAL A 107 -8.42 -5.92 19.26
CA VAL A 107 -9.31 -6.21 18.12
C VAL A 107 -9.04 -7.60 17.52
N ILE A 108 -7.85 -8.17 17.74
CA ILE A 108 -7.45 -9.46 17.16
C ILE A 108 -8.41 -10.59 17.54
N PRO A 109 -8.87 -10.74 18.80
CA PRO A 109 -9.85 -11.78 19.14
C PRO A 109 -11.15 -11.72 18.33
N GLU A 110 -11.64 -10.52 18.02
CA GLU A 110 -12.83 -10.36 17.20
C GLU A 110 -12.54 -10.72 15.73
N MET A 111 -11.35 -10.36 15.21
CA MET A 111 -10.91 -10.80 13.89
C MET A 111 -10.84 -12.33 13.80
N VAL A 112 -10.28 -13.00 14.82
CA VAL A 112 -10.17 -14.46 14.90
C VAL A 112 -11.56 -15.10 14.93
N LYS A 113 -12.51 -14.55 15.69
CA LYS A 113 -13.89 -15.02 15.72
C LYS A 113 -14.54 -14.99 14.32
N HIS A 114 -14.34 -13.95 13.56
CA HIS A 114 -14.84 -13.87 12.18
C HIS A 114 -14.15 -14.87 11.26
N TRP A 115 -12.83 -15.05 11.39
CA TRP A 115 -12.07 -16.04 10.65
C TRP A 115 -12.58 -17.47 10.94
N GLU A 116 -12.82 -17.82 12.19
CA GLU A 116 -13.41 -19.12 12.57
C GLU A 116 -14.81 -19.33 11.96
N ASN A 117 -15.55 -18.27 11.69
CA ASN A 117 -16.82 -18.31 10.97
C ASN A 117 -16.68 -18.36 9.44
N GLY A 118 -15.47 -18.65 8.93
CA GLY A 118 -15.20 -18.84 7.50
C GLY A 118 -15.02 -17.56 6.70
N ILE A 119 -14.67 -16.46 7.35
CA ILE A 119 -14.19 -15.24 6.67
C ILE A 119 -12.68 -15.36 6.46
N GLU A 120 -12.23 -15.31 5.22
CA GLU A 120 -10.83 -15.56 4.88
C GLU A 120 -9.95 -14.31 5.01
N VAL A 121 -10.54 -13.10 4.94
CA VAL A 121 -9.89 -11.81 5.13
C VAL A 121 -10.71 -10.93 6.06
N VAL A 122 -10.22 -10.64 7.25
CA VAL A 122 -10.83 -9.69 8.19
C VAL A 122 -9.99 -8.40 8.17
N ALA A 123 -10.51 -7.37 7.53
CA ALA A 123 -9.80 -6.13 7.27
C ALA A 123 -10.22 -5.04 8.27
N GLY A 124 -9.27 -4.52 9.03
CA GLY A 124 -9.50 -3.45 9.98
C GLY A 124 -9.77 -2.10 9.30
N LEU A 125 -10.88 -1.47 9.66
CA LEU A 125 -11.27 -0.13 9.20
C LEU A 125 -11.09 0.88 10.34
N ARG A 126 -10.24 1.88 10.15
CA ARG A 126 -10.07 2.98 11.10
C ARG A 126 -11.30 3.90 11.09
N ALA A 127 -12.19 3.74 12.09
CA ALA A 127 -13.51 4.38 12.13
C ALA A 127 -13.46 5.90 12.35
N ASN A 128 -12.49 6.41 13.12
CA ASN A 128 -12.37 7.83 13.45
C ASN A 128 -11.03 8.39 13.00
N ARG A 129 -11.02 9.08 11.88
CA ARG A 129 -9.89 9.87 11.40
C ARG A 129 -10.26 11.34 11.43
N GLU A 130 -9.66 12.10 12.32
CA GLU A 130 -9.75 13.57 12.30
C GLU A 130 -8.97 14.08 11.08
N GLU A 131 -9.69 14.38 10.01
CA GLU A 131 -9.09 14.92 8.78
C GLU A 131 -9.78 16.20 8.37
N THR A 132 -8.98 17.11 7.76
CA THR A 132 -9.53 18.31 7.14
C THR A 132 -10.47 17.95 5.98
N LEU A 133 -11.52 18.75 5.77
CA LEU A 133 -12.50 18.54 4.68
C LEU A 133 -11.83 18.42 3.30
N MET A 134 -10.74 19.16 3.07
CA MET A 134 -9.96 19.14 1.83
C MET A 134 -9.29 17.78 1.61
N LEU A 135 -8.62 17.23 2.63
CA LEU A 135 -7.97 15.91 2.57
C LEU A 135 -8.99 14.79 2.36
N ARG A 136 -10.13 14.88 3.06
CA ARG A 136 -11.25 13.93 2.91
C ARG A 136 -11.82 13.91 1.49
N THR A 137 -11.97 15.10 0.87
CA THR A 137 -12.47 15.20 -0.50
C THR A 137 -11.47 14.65 -1.51
N PHE A 138 -10.17 15.00 -1.36
CA PHE A 138 -9.10 14.51 -2.22
C PHE A 138 -8.98 12.98 -2.15
N ARG A 139 -9.06 12.42 -0.95
CA ARG A 139 -9.04 10.98 -0.74
C ARG A 139 -10.25 10.28 -1.35
N ARG A 140 -11.47 10.84 -1.21
CA ARG A 140 -12.68 10.28 -1.82
C ARG A 140 -12.57 10.26 -3.35
N ILE A 141 -12.06 11.34 -3.95
CA ILE A 141 -11.82 11.41 -5.40
C ILE A 141 -10.78 10.36 -5.80
N PHE A 142 -9.69 10.23 -5.04
CA PHE A 142 -8.63 9.26 -5.27
C PHE A 142 -9.19 7.82 -5.26
N TYR A 143 -9.90 7.41 -4.20
CA TYR A 143 -10.46 6.05 -4.12
C TYR A 143 -11.52 5.80 -5.17
N ARG A 144 -12.39 6.78 -5.46
CA ARG A 144 -13.37 6.65 -6.53
C ARG A 144 -12.71 6.46 -7.89
N LEU A 145 -11.66 7.22 -8.17
CA LEU A 145 -10.87 7.08 -9.39
C LEU A 145 -10.15 5.73 -9.42
N SER A 146 -9.44 5.36 -8.35
CA SER A 146 -8.73 4.07 -8.25
C SER A 146 -9.68 2.89 -8.42
N ASN A 147 -10.84 2.88 -7.79
CA ASN A 147 -11.83 1.80 -7.90
C ASN A 147 -12.50 1.76 -9.29
N SER A 148 -12.74 2.94 -9.91
CA SER A 148 -13.23 3.00 -11.30
C SER A 148 -12.21 2.49 -12.32
N LEU A 149 -10.93 2.50 -11.98
CA LEU A 149 -9.80 2.17 -12.84
C LEU A 149 -9.18 0.79 -12.53
N SER A 150 -9.51 0.21 -11.39
CA SER A 150 -9.09 -1.13 -10.97
C SER A 150 -10.11 -2.19 -11.37
N ASN A 151 -9.61 -3.41 -11.67
CA ASN A 151 -10.47 -4.57 -11.93
C ASN A 151 -11.05 -5.19 -10.64
N PHE A 152 -10.70 -4.66 -9.46
CA PHE A 152 -11.17 -5.11 -8.16
C PHE A 152 -11.37 -3.91 -7.23
N GLU A 153 -12.25 -4.05 -6.26
CA GLU A 153 -12.59 -3.01 -5.31
C GLU A 153 -11.55 -2.93 -4.20
N ILE A 154 -10.85 -1.79 -4.13
CA ILE A 154 -9.95 -1.45 -3.01
C ILE A 154 -10.82 -0.73 -1.96
N PRO A 155 -11.02 -1.33 -0.77
CA PRO A 155 -11.88 -0.71 0.24
C PRO A 155 -11.29 0.60 0.73
N GLU A 156 -12.12 1.63 0.78
CA GLU A 156 -11.74 2.91 1.35
C GLU A 156 -11.44 2.77 2.85
N ASN A 157 -10.38 3.44 3.32
CA ASN A 157 -9.99 3.51 4.74
C ASN A 157 -9.57 2.19 5.42
N VAL A 158 -9.46 1.10 4.70
CA VAL A 158 -8.85 -0.13 5.21
C VAL A 158 -7.34 0.07 5.31
N GLY A 159 -6.78 -0.22 6.49
CA GLY A 159 -5.34 -0.20 6.76
C GLY A 159 -4.65 -1.51 6.41
N GLU A 160 -3.37 -1.60 6.78
CA GLU A 160 -2.59 -2.83 6.68
C GLU A 160 -2.91 -3.81 7.84
N PHE A 161 -3.59 -3.35 8.89
CA PHE A 161 -4.02 -4.18 10.02
C PHE A 161 -5.18 -5.09 9.59
N GLN A 162 -4.82 -6.29 9.17
CA GLN A 162 -5.74 -7.30 8.65
C GLN A 162 -5.35 -8.68 9.17
N LEU A 163 -6.34 -9.53 9.41
CA LEU A 163 -6.13 -10.94 9.65
C LEU A 163 -6.51 -11.72 8.38
N ILE A 164 -5.61 -12.56 7.90
CA ILE A 164 -5.81 -13.36 6.70
C ILE A 164 -5.64 -14.85 7.00
N ASP A 165 -6.46 -15.67 6.35
CA ASP A 165 -6.34 -17.14 6.37
C ASP A 165 -5.03 -17.59 5.69
N ARG A 166 -4.55 -18.77 6.05
CA ARG A 166 -3.35 -19.37 5.45
C ARG A 166 -3.40 -19.43 3.92
N LYS A 167 -4.55 -19.73 3.34
CA LYS A 167 -4.71 -19.77 1.87
C LYS A 167 -4.43 -18.42 1.22
N VAL A 168 -4.93 -17.33 1.85
CA VAL A 168 -4.68 -15.97 1.39
C VAL A 168 -3.21 -15.60 1.57
N TRP A 169 -2.63 -15.94 2.72
CA TRP A 169 -1.22 -15.72 3.02
C TRP A 169 -0.30 -16.39 1.99
N GLU A 170 -0.57 -17.66 1.64
CA GLU A 170 0.21 -18.40 0.63
C GLU A 170 0.20 -17.69 -0.74
N VAL A 171 -0.95 -17.14 -1.14
CA VAL A 171 -1.04 -16.33 -2.36
C VAL A 171 -0.25 -15.03 -2.22
N VAL A 172 -0.37 -14.33 -1.08
CA VAL A 172 0.34 -13.06 -0.85
C VAL A 172 1.85 -13.24 -0.93
N ILE A 173 2.41 -14.27 -0.28
CA ILE A 173 3.87 -14.50 -0.27
C ILE A 173 4.41 -15.05 -1.60
N SER A 174 3.55 -15.60 -2.47
CA SER A 174 3.95 -16.05 -3.82
C SER A 174 4.29 -14.88 -4.75
N HIS A 175 3.88 -13.66 -4.42
CA HIS A 175 4.24 -12.46 -5.18
C HIS A 175 5.72 -12.12 -4.96
N THR A 176 6.38 -11.72 -6.05
CA THR A 176 7.81 -11.39 -6.05
C THR A 176 8.11 -9.89 -6.10
N ASP A 177 7.07 -9.06 -5.92
CA ASP A 177 7.16 -7.61 -6.05
C ASP A 177 8.23 -7.02 -5.13
N HIS A 178 9.10 -6.17 -5.67
CA HIS A 178 10.11 -5.43 -4.89
C HIS A 178 9.50 -4.33 -4.01
N TYR A 179 8.32 -3.82 -4.36
CA TYR A 179 7.56 -2.83 -3.59
C TYR A 179 6.14 -3.34 -3.33
N PRO A 180 5.99 -4.37 -2.49
CA PRO A 180 4.70 -5.02 -2.29
C PRO A 180 3.70 -4.07 -1.63
N TYR A 181 2.60 -3.79 -2.31
CA TYR A 181 1.44 -3.12 -1.74
C TYR A 181 0.49 -4.17 -1.17
N ILE A 182 0.81 -4.64 0.04
CA ILE A 182 0.24 -5.86 0.66
C ILE A 182 -1.30 -5.82 0.66
N ARG A 183 -1.92 -4.71 1.09
CA ARG A 183 -3.38 -4.59 1.12
C ARG A 183 -4.03 -4.66 -0.27
N GLY A 184 -3.34 -4.18 -1.30
CA GLY A 184 -3.79 -4.30 -2.69
C GLY A 184 -3.68 -5.74 -3.19
N ILE A 185 -2.58 -6.42 -2.88
CA ILE A 185 -2.40 -7.84 -3.19
C ILE A 185 -3.51 -8.64 -2.51
N ILE A 186 -3.76 -8.44 -1.21
CA ILE A 186 -4.86 -9.11 -0.47
C ILE A 186 -6.21 -8.81 -1.14
N ALA A 187 -6.48 -7.56 -1.50
CA ALA A 187 -7.74 -7.17 -2.15
C ALA A 187 -7.93 -7.83 -3.52
N SER A 188 -6.86 -8.01 -4.29
CA SER A 188 -6.90 -8.64 -5.62
C SER A 188 -7.12 -10.14 -5.59
N THR A 189 -6.91 -10.82 -4.45
CA THR A 189 -7.08 -12.27 -4.33
C THR A 189 -8.53 -12.74 -4.51
N GLY A 190 -9.52 -11.86 -4.26
CA GLY A 190 -10.94 -12.19 -4.39
C GLY A 190 -11.52 -13.08 -3.30
N PHE A 191 -10.77 -13.39 -2.23
CA PHE A 191 -11.27 -14.17 -1.10
C PHE A 191 -12.36 -13.43 -0.31
N LYS A 192 -13.20 -14.19 0.43
CA LYS A 192 -14.31 -13.66 1.21
C LYS A 192 -13.80 -12.73 2.30
N ARG A 193 -14.21 -11.46 2.20
CA ARG A 193 -13.72 -10.37 3.05
C ARG A 193 -14.82 -9.79 3.93
N LEU A 194 -14.46 -9.45 5.17
CA LEU A 194 -15.25 -8.67 6.10
C LEU A 194 -14.45 -7.43 6.53
N ILE A 195 -15.13 -6.29 6.60
CA ILE A 195 -14.54 -5.04 7.09
C ILE A 195 -14.98 -4.85 8.53
N LEU A 196 -14.01 -4.79 9.46
CA LEU A 196 -14.24 -4.63 10.89
C LEU A 196 -13.84 -3.21 11.33
N PRO A 197 -14.79 -2.34 11.68
CA PRO A 197 -14.48 -1.01 12.18
C PRO A 197 -13.83 -1.07 13.57
N TYR A 198 -12.76 -0.29 13.77
CA TYR A 198 -12.14 -0.15 15.09
C TYR A 198 -11.68 1.30 15.33
N THR A 199 -11.52 1.66 16.61
CA THR A 199 -11.01 2.97 17.00
C THR A 199 -9.49 2.99 16.96
N TRP A 200 -8.93 3.80 16.07
CA TRP A 200 -7.49 4.03 15.98
C TRP A 200 -7.03 4.89 17.17
N LYS A 201 -5.98 4.45 17.85
CA LYS A 201 -5.45 5.14 19.03
C LYS A 201 -4.38 6.16 18.61
N ALA A 202 -4.35 7.32 19.25
CA ALA A 202 -3.23 8.25 19.06
C ALA A 202 -1.94 7.61 19.58
N ARG A 203 -0.82 7.87 18.90
CA ARG A 203 0.49 7.38 19.31
C ARG A 203 0.83 7.89 20.71
N LYS A 204 1.18 6.98 21.62
CA LYS A 204 1.50 7.33 23.01
C LYS A 204 2.91 7.87 23.17
N ARG A 205 3.88 7.39 22.37
CA ARG A 205 5.31 7.74 22.44
C ARG A 205 5.92 7.82 21.04
N GLY A 206 6.95 8.65 20.85
CA GLY A 206 7.70 8.79 19.61
C GLY A 206 7.10 9.81 18.60
N ILE A 207 7.86 10.15 17.56
CA ILE A 207 7.52 11.16 16.54
C ILE A 207 7.18 10.44 15.24
N SER A 208 6.07 10.82 14.56
CA SER A 208 5.74 10.31 13.23
C SER A 208 6.79 10.78 12.22
N LYS A 209 7.44 9.82 11.53
CA LYS A 209 8.47 10.09 10.51
C LYS A 209 7.89 10.18 9.08
N ASN A 210 6.57 10.06 8.90
CA ASN A 210 5.92 10.19 7.61
C ASN A 210 5.89 11.66 7.16
N ASN A 211 6.59 11.97 6.08
CA ASN A 211 6.52 13.26 5.42
C ASN A 211 5.54 13.24 4.23
N ALA A 212 5.12 14.42 3.76
CA ALA A 212 4.16 14.55 2.67
C ALA A 212 4.66 13.92 1.35
N LEU A 213 5.96 13.97 1.08
CA LEU A 213 6.56 13.37 -0.12
C LEU A 213 6.48 11.85 -0.10
N ALA A 214 6.72 11.21 1.06
CA ALA A 214 6.58 9.76 1.20
C ALA A 214 5.12 9.30 1.01
N LEU A 215 4.14 10.11 1.43
CA LEU A 215 2.73 9.82 1.21
C LEU A 215 2.34 9.92 -0.27
N ILE A 216 2.88 10.91 -1.00
CA ILE A 216 2.67 11.05 -2.44
C ILE A 216 3.30 9.87 -3.19
N ASP A 217 4.54 9.53 -2.89
CA ASP A 217 5.25 8.39 -3.50
C ASP A 217 4.48 7.09 -3.27
N GLN A 218 4.01 6.85 -2.05
CA GLN A 218 3.18 5.69 -1.73
C GLN A 218 1.86 5.66 -2.51
N ALA A 219 1.22 6.82 -2.69
CA ALA A 219 -0.02 6.93 -3.44
C ALA A 219 0.19 6.65 -4.93
N LEU A 220 1.26 7.18 -5.52
CA LEU A 220 1.63 6.94 -6.91
C LEU A 220 1.99 5.46 -7.14
N ASN A 221 2.81 4.87 -6.27
CA ASN A 221 3.14 3.44 -6.33
C ASN A 221 1.87 2.57 -6.25
N GLY A 222 0.91 2.92 -5.38
CA GLY A 222 -0.37 2.22 -5.30
C GLY A 222 -1.20 2.30 -6.60
N ILE A 223 -1.19 3.45 -7.30
CA ILE A 223 -1.90 3.60 -8.58
C ILE A 223 -1.20 2.79 -9.69
N PHE A 224 0.09 3.00 -9.88
CA PHE A 224 0.82 2.43 -11.02
C PHE A 224 0.98 0.92 -10.92
N SER A 225 1.00 0.34 -9.72
CA SER A 225 1.08 -1.11 -9.53
C SER A 225 -0.22 -1.86 -9.88
N PHE A 226 -1.40 -1.20 -9.79
CA PHE A 226 -2.68 -1.89 -9.94
C PHE A 226 -3.58 -1.39 -11.06
N THR A 227 -3.17 -0.38 -11.83
CA THR A 227 -3.99 0.13 -12.93
C THR A 227 -3.17 0.56 -14.14
N THR A 228 -3.59 0.12 -15.32
CA THR A 228 -3.04 0.55 -16.60
C THR A 228 -3.79 1.74 -17.20
N VAL A 229 -4.81 2.25 -16.51
CA VAL A 229 -5.71 3.27 -17.06
C VAL A 229 -5.04 4.61 -17.31
N PRO A 230 -4.12 5.13 -16.45
CA PRO A 230 -3.41 6.36 -16.78
C PRO A 230 -2.67 6.24 -18.12
N LEU A 231 -2.03 5.09 -18.39
CA LEU A 231 -1.36 4.84 -19.66
C LEU A 231 -2.33 4.77 -20.84
N ARG A 232 -3.47 4.09 -20.69
CA ARG A 232 -4.52 4.02 -21.71
C ARG A 232 -5.15 5.37 -21.98
N LEU A 233 -5.40 6.18 -20.94
CA LEU A 233 -5.92 7.53 -21.09
C LEU A 233 -4.96 8.41 -21.87
N CYS A 234 -3.67 8.33 -21.56
CA CYS A 234 -2.63 9.04 -22.28
C CYS A 234 -2.56 8.62 -23.76
N SER A 235 -2.61 7.32 -24.04
CA SER A 235 -2.65 6.80 -25.41
C SER A 235 -3.88 7.32 -26.15
N PHE A 236 -5.06 7.28 -25.54
CA PHE A 236 -6.29 7.76 -26.13
C PHE A 236 -6.26 9.27 -26.41
N LEU A 237 -5.76 10.08 -25.48
CA LEU A 237 -5.56 11.51 -25.68
C LEU A 237 -4.56 11.79 -26.80
N GLY A 238 -3.47 11.02 -26.86
CA GLY A 238 -2.49 11.10 -27.95
C GLY A 238 -3.10 10.84 -29.31
N PHE A 239 -3.95 9.81 -29.43
CA PHE A 239 -4.69 9.53 -30.67
C PHE A 239 -5.64 10.66 -31.06
N ILE A 240 -6.39 11.22 -30.12
CA ILE A 240 -7.28 12.35 -30.37
C ILE A 240 -6.49 13.57 -30.91
N ILE A 241 -5.39 13.93 -30.22
CA ILE A 241 -4.53 15.05 -30.62
C ILE A 241 -3.96 14.80 -32.01
N ALA A 242 -3.44 13.60 -32.29
CA ALA A 242 -2.89 13.22 -33.59
C ALA A 242 -3.95 13.31 -34.69
N PHE A 243 -5.17 12.87 -34.42
CA PHE A 243 -6.29 12.95 -35.36
C PHE A 243 -6.63 14.40 -35.72
N PHE A 244 -6.76 15.28 -34.74
CA PHE A 244 -7.02 16.69 -35.02
C PHE A 244 -5.85 17.41 -35.70
N ALA A 245 -4.62 17.07 -35.33
CA ALA A 245 -3.43 17.59 -36.02
C ALA A 245 -3.38 17.16 -37.49
N PHE A 246 -3.74 15.89 -37.77
CA PHE A 246 -3.85 15.39 -39.14
C PHE A 246 -4.93 16.12 -39.95
N LEU A 247 -6.12 16.31 -39.38
CA LEU A 247 -7.20 17.08 -40.05
C LEU A 247 -6.77 18.52 -40.35
N TYR A 248 -6.09 19.15 -39.39
CA TYR A 248 -5.55 20.50 -39.58
C TYR A 248 -4.50 20.54 -40.68
N ALA A 249 -3.60 19.57 -40.74
CA ALA A 249 -2.60 19.48 -41.81
C ALA A 249 -3.26 19.32 -43.20
N VAL A 250 -4.24 18.42 -43.30
CA VAL A 250 -5.01 18.21 -44.55
C VAL A 250 -5.73 19.50 -44.96
N PHE A 251 -6.41 20.16 -44.02
CA PHE A 251 -7.08 21.44 -44.27
C PHE A 251 -6.11 22.51 -44.78
N THR A 252 -4.94 22.65 -44.15
CA THR A 252 -3.92 23.62 -44.55
C THR A 252 -3.39 23.33 -45.95
N ILE A 253 -3.12 22.07 -46.31
CA ILE A 253 -2.70 21.67 -47.64
C ILE A 253 -3.75 22.03 -48.69
N ILE A 254 -5.02 21.73 -48.43
CA ILE A 254 -6.12 22.05 -49.35
C ILE A 254 -6.22 23.54 -49.54
N MET A 255 -6.21 24.34 -48.48
CA MET A 255 -6.29 25.80 -48.58
C MET A 255 -5.10 26.42 -49.36
N THR A 256 -3.90 25.89 -49.14
CA THR A 256 -2.69 26.40 -49.87
C THR A 256 -2.74 26.04 -51.37
N LEU A 257 -3.37 24.92 -51.74
CA LEU A 257 -3.56 24.52 -53.15
C LEU A 257 -4.55 25.43 -53.90
N PHE A 258 -5.57 25.97 -53.20
CA PHE A 258 -6.59 26.85 -53.79
C PHE A 258 -6.18 28.34 -53.75
N ASP A 259 -5.39 28.76 -52.79
CA ASP A 259 -4.92 30.14 -52.66
C ASP A 259 -3.50 30.18 -52.04
N ALA A 260 -2.48 30.34 -52.90
CA ALA A 260 -1.10 30.43 -52.46
C ALA A 260 -0.78 31.66 -51.59
N SER A 261 -1.65 32.70 -51.57
CA SER A 261 -1.53 33.88 -50.71
C SER A 261 -2.07 33.64 -49.28
N ALA A 262 -2.82 32.58 -49.08
CA ALA A 262 -3.38 32.18 -47.78
C ALA A 262 -2.35 31.46 -46.89
N ALA A 263 -1.08 31.42 -47.24
CA ALA A 263 -0.03 30.86 -46.38
C ALA A 263 0.02 31.63 -45.04
N PRO A 264 -0.32 31.00 -43.94
CA PRO A 264 -0.45 31.71 -42.66
C PRO A 264 0.90 32.27 -42.24
N ALA A 265 0.90 33.53 -41.79
CA ALA A 265 1.99 34.15 -41.04
C ALA A 265 2.15 33.39 -39.70
N GLY A 266 2.83 32.25 -39.70
CA GLY A 266 2.63 31.21 -38.66
C GLY A 266 3.87 30.82 -37.88
N ILE A 267 4.99 31.57 -37.93
CA ILE A 267 6.20 31.18 -37.17
C ILE A 267 5.92 31.13 -35.68
N GLN A 268 5.20 32.10 -35.10
CA GLN A 268 4.84 32.10 -33.69
C GLN A 268 3.91 30.93 -33.32
N THR A 269 2.92 30.65 -34.16
CA THR A 269 2.00 29.53 -33.96
C THR A 269 2.73 28.19 -34.05
N MET A 270 3.69 28.06 -34.97
CA MET A 270 4.51 26.86 -35.14
C MET A 270 5.43 26.65 -33.94
N ILE A 271 6.09 27.66 -33.44
CA ILE A 271 6.96 27.61 -32.26
C ILE A 271 6.09 27.20 -31.03
N THR A 272 4.96 27.84 -30.82
CA THR A 272 4.05 27.52 -29.72
C THR A 272 3.56 26.06 -29.79
N ALA A 273 3.16 25.59 -30.99
CA ALA A 273 2.75 24.22 -31.22
C ALA A 273 3.87 23.21 -30.92
N ILE A 274 5.11 23.50 -31.37
CA ILE A 274 6.26 22.63 -31.10
C ILE A 274 6.54 22.53 -29.61
N PHE A 275 6.55 23.61 -28.85
CA PHE A 275 6.77 23.59 -27.41
C PHE A 275 5.63 22.89 -26.68
N PHE A 276 4.37 23.09 -27.09
CA PHE A 276 3.22 22.41 -26.52
C PHE A 276 3.32 20.88 -26.70
N PHE A 277 3.56 20.43 -27.95
CA PHE A 277 3.68 19.01 -28.22
C PHE A 277 4.91 18.40 -27.58
N ALA A 278 6.03 19.09 -27.52
CA ALA A 278 7.21 18.62 -26.78
C ALA A 278 6.92 18.45 -25.28
N GLY A 279 6.20 19.36 -24.66
CA GLY A 279 5.76 19.26 -23.27
C GLY A 279 4.83 18.05 -23.05
N VAL A 280 3.86 17.85 -23.93
CA VAL A 280 2.95 16.69 -23.89
C VAL A 280 3.73 15.37 -24.06
N GLN A 281 4.67 15.30 -25.01
CA GLN A 281 5.53 14.13 -25.20
C GLN A 281 6.37 13.81 -23.97
N LEU A 282 6.98 14.81 -23.33
CA LEU A 282 7.76 14.62 -22.10
C LEU A 282 6.89 14.09 -20.95
N ALA A 283 5.66 14.59 -20.81
CA ALA A 283 4.72 14.09 -19.82
C ALA A 283 4.35 12.60 -20.05
N PHE A 284 4.14 12.21 -21.30
CA PHE A 284 3.86 10.81 -21.65
C PHE A 284 5.08 9.91 -21.46
N ILE A 285 6.28 10.37 -21.80
CA ILE A 285 7.52 9.64 -21.55
C ILE A 285 7.73 9.47 -20.04
N GLY A 286 7.47 10.51 -19.24
CA GLY A 286 7.53 10.44 -17.78
C GLY A 286 6.57 9.39 -17.22
N LEU A 287 5.31 9.39 -17.67
CA LEU A 287 4.33 8.39 -17.27
C LEU A 287 4.74 6.97 -17.67
N LEU A 288 5.29 6.78 -18.89
CA LEU A 288 5.80 5.49 -19.35
C LEU A 288 6.98 5.04 -18.47
N GLY A 289 7.84 5.98 -18.05
CA GLY A 289 8.93 5.73 -17.10
C GLY A 289 8.44 5.19 -15.76
N GLU A 290 7.33 5.70 -15.23
CA GLU A 290 6.72 5.17 -13.98
C GLU A 290 6.26 3.71 -14.15
N TYR A 291 5.63 3.36 -15.28
CA TYR A 291 5.25 1.96 -15.54
C TYR A 291 6.45 1.05 -15.75
N VAL A 292 7.49 1.51 -16.46
CA VAL A 292 8.73 0.75 -16.62
C VAL A 292 9.40 0.53 -15.26
N THR A 293 9.40 1.54 -14.39
CA THR A 293 9.92 1.44 -13.03
C THR A 293 9.12 0.41 -12.21
N ALA A 294 7.79 0.42 -12.32
CA ALA A 294 6.94 -0.57 -11.67
C ALA A 294 7.21 -2.00 -12.17
N ILE A 295 7.41 -2.20 -13.48
CA ILE A 295 7.77 -3.50 -14.06
C ILE A 295 9.19 -3.93 -13.64
N HIS A 296 10.15 -3.01 -13.63
CA HIS A 296 11.53 -3.32 -13.19
C HIS A 296 11.60 -3.67 -11.71
N ALA A 297 10.65 -3.21 -10.92
CA ALA A 297 10.53 -3.51 -9.50
C ALA A 297 9.79 -4.82 -9.19
N GLN A 298 9.27 -5.53 -10.19
CA GLN A 298 8.72 -6.89 -10.11
C GLN A 298 9.81 -7.93 -10.34
#